data_ba3ac14ccd1fd1c18ae9ada91fc061a3
#
_entry.id   ba3ac14ccd1fd1c18ae9ada91fc061a3
#
_cell.length_a   1.000
_cell.length_b   1.000
_cell.length_c   1.000
_cell.angle_alpha   90.00
_cell.angle_beta   90.00
_cell.angle_gamma   90.00
#
_symmetry.space_group_name_H-M   'P 1'
#
loop_
_entity.id
_entity.type
_entity.pdbx_description
1 polymer ?
#
loop_
_entity_poly.entity_id
_entity_poly.type
_entity_poly.pdbx_seq_one_letter_code
_entity_poly.pdbx_strand_id
1 'polypeptide(L)'
;TDKFPLLARIDEPTDLRTLAASEIPAVAAELRRYLLQSVSQSGGHFAAGLGTVELTTALHYVYNTPSDQLVWDVGHQCYPHKILTGRRDAITSIRSNGGLSPFPCREESEFDSFGVGHSSTSISAALGMNISYRLAGSDAQAVAIIGDGGLTAGMAYEALNHLGGIKADMLIILNDNEMSISPNVGAMSNYLTRMLSEPLFHSMRERGKKLLSPVPPMLELARRTEEHIKGMFAPGTLFEEMGINYFGPVDGHDVSSLITTLGNIKKMRGPKLLHVITKKGKGYAQAEADPVAYHAVPAFDPEQGVKKKASSAVSYTQVFSDWICAMAAKDERLLGITPAMREGSGLVRFEKEYPDRYFDVAIAEQHAVTLAAGMACG
;
A
#
# COMPACT_ATOMS: atom_id res chain seq x y z
N THR A 1 -5.13 -6.30 29.07
CA THR A 1 -3.84 -7.05 29.10
C THR A 1 -4.08 -8.54 28.87
N ASP A 2 -5.08 -9.15 29.50
CA ASP A 2 -5.31 -10.61 29.40
C ASP A 2 -5.74 -11.13 28.01
N LYS A 3 -6.28 -10.25 27.15
CA LYS A 3 -6.76 -10.64 25.79
C LYS A 3 -5.65 -10.68 24.74
N PHE A 4 -4.53 -10.00 24.95
CA PHE A 4 -3.43 -9.82 23.99
C PHE A 4 -2.06 -9.97 24.67
N PRO A 5 -1.76 -11.16 25.23
CA PRO A 5 -0.58 -11.34 26.09
C PRO A 5 0.75 -11.14 25.39
N LEU A 6 0.86 -11.45 24.08
CA LEU A 6 2.09 -11.21 23.32
C LEU A 6 2.22 -9.74 22.92
N LEU A 7 1.15 -9.12 22.43
CA LEU A 7 1.15 -7.72 22.05
C LEU A 7 1.41 -6.79 23.25
N ALA A 8 0.96 -7.18 24.44
CA ALA A 8 1.21 -6.44 25.68
C ALA A 8 2.70 -6.38 26.08
N ARG A 9 3.53 -7.26 25.53
CA ARG A 9 5.00 -7.29 25.76
C ARG A 9 5.76 -6.40 24.78
N ILE A 10 5.08 -5.77 23.84
CA ILE A 10 5.68 -5.02 22.75
C ILE A 10 5.26 -3.55 22.91
N ASP A 11 6.13 -2.74 23.48
CA ASP A 11 5.95 -1.30 23.51
C ASP A 11 6.61 -0.65 22.29
N GLU A 12 7.77 -1.18 21.86
CA GLU A 12 8.51 -0.71 20.70
C GLU A 12 8.98 -1.87 19.81
N PRO A 13 9.40 -1.61 18.56
CA PRO A 13 9.92 -2.64 17.65
C PRO A 13 11.15 -3.40 18.18
N THR A 14 11.91 -2.81 19.11
CA THR A 14 12.99 -3.49 19.84
C THR A 14 12.49 -4.71 20.59
N ASP A 15 11.35 -4.59 21.28
CA ASP A 15 10.75 -5.69 22.02
C ASP A 15 10.29 -6.80 21.09
N LEU A 16 9.67 -6.43 19.95
CA LEU A 16 9.23 -7.38 18.91
C LEU A 16 10.42 -8.23 18.41
N ARG A 17 11.59 -7.62 18.23
CA ARG A 17 12.82 -8.30 17.78
C ARG A 17 13.42 -9.25 18.81
N THR A 18 13.03 -9.15 20.08
CA THR A 18 13.48 -10.12 21.13
C THR A 18 12.68 -11.41 21.11
N LEU A 19 11.53 -11.44 20.47
CA LEU A 19 10.67 -12.64 20.40
C LEU A 19 11.24 -13.66 19.43
N ALA A 20 10.98 -14.95 19.71
CA ALA A 20 11.34 -16.01 18.79
C ALA A 20 10.52 -15.89 17.48
N ALA A 21 11.12 -16.21 16.34
CA ALA A 21 10.44 -16.18 15.05
C ALA A 21 9.14 -17.00 15.02
N SER A 22 9.06 -18.07 15.82
CA SER A 22 7.88 -18.91 15.97
C SER A 22 6.71 -18.21 16.71
N GLU A 23 6.97 -17.14 17.47
CA GLU A 23 5.93 -16.38 18.18
C GLU A 23 5.31 -15.29 17.27
N ILE A 24 6.01 -14.84 16.23
CA ILE A 24 5.59 -13.70 15.39
C ILE A 24 4.24 -13.91 14.70
N PRO A 25 3.88 -15.11 14.20
CA PRO A 25 2.53 -15.33 13.67
C PRO A 25 1.41 -15.08 14.69
N ALA A 26 1.66 -15.44 15.97
CA ALA A 26 0.70 -15.18 17.05
C ALA A 26 0.61 -13.70 17.40
N VAL A 27 1.74 -12.96 17.37
CA VAL A 27 1.77 -11.50 17.52
C VAL A 27 0.94 -10.83 16.42
N ALA A 28 1.11 -11.21 15.16
CA ALA A 28 0.33 -10.68 14.04
C ALA A 28 -1.19 -10.95 14.22
N ALA A 29 -1.55 -12.13 14.69
CA ALA A 29 -2.93 -12.47 15.00
C ALA A 29 -3.52 -11.63 16.14
N GLU A 30 -2.74 -11.35 17.20
CA GLU A 30 -3.16 -10.45 18.28
C GLU A 30 -3.28 -9.01 17.80
N LEU A 31 -2.31 -8.51 17.04
CA LEU A 31 -2.31 -7.17 16.45
C LEU A 31 -3.56 -6.93 15.59
N ARG A 32 -3.94 -7.91 14.76
CA ARG A 32 -5.15 -7.85 13.95
C ARG A 32 -6.41 -7.72 14.80
N ARG A 33 -6.54 -8.54 15.84
CA ARG A 33 -7.70 -8.49 16.75
C ARG A 33 -7.73 -7.17 17.53
N TYR A 34 -6.57 -6.69 17.97
CA TYR A 34 -6.44 -5.42 18.67
C TYR A 34 -6.82 -4.24 17.76
N LEU A 35 -6.37 -4.25 16.50
CA LEU A 35 -6.72 -3.24 15.51
C LEU A 35 -8.23 -3.20 15.26
N LEU A 36 -8.89 -4.36 15.11
CA LEU A 36 -10.35 -4.46 14.97
C LEU A 36 -11.06 -3.87 16.19
N GLN A 37 -10.65 -4.27 17.39
CA GLN A 37 -11.26 -3.78 18.64
C GLN A 37 -11.08 -2.26 18.79
N SER A 38 -9.93 -1.71 18.45
CA SER A 38 -9.62 -0.29 18.61
C SER A 38 -10.35 0.57 17.58
N VAL A 39 -10.27 0.22 16.29
CA VAL A 39 -10.90 1.02 15.22
C VAL A 39 -12.43 0.91 15.26
N SER A 40 -12.98 -0.19 15.74
CA SER A 40 -14.43 -0.27 15.94
C SER A 40 -14.96 0.77 16.95
N GLN A 41 -14.11 1.23 17.87
CA GLN A 41 -14.47 2.27 18.87
C GLN A 41 -14.22 3.69 18.32
N SER A 42 -13.07 3.91 17.66
CA SER A 42 -12.67 5.25 17.19
C SER A 42 -13.19 5.61 15.80
N GLY A 43 -13.45 4.61 14.97
CA GLY A 43 -13.51 4.79 13.53
C GLY A 43 -12.09 5.01 12.93
N GLY A 44 -12.01 5.22 11.60
CA GLY A 44 -10.76 5.47 10.91
C GLY A 44 -10.54 4.62 9.67
N HIS A 45 -9.32 4.62 9.12
CA HIS A 45 -8.94 3.76 8.01
C HIS A 45 -8.76 2.33 8.52
N PHE A 46 -9.53 1.40 8.01
CA PHE A 46 -9.64 0.08 8.62
C PHE A 46 -9.18 -1.06 7.72
N ALA A 47 -9.86 -1.26 6.58
CA ALA A 47 -9.59 -2.41 5.72
C ALA A 47 -8.15 -2.45 5.19
N ALA A 48 -7.55 -1.30 4.90
CA ALA A 48 -6.15 -1.20 4.47
C ALA A 48 -5.18 -1.62 5.60
N GLY A 49 -5.42 -1.16 6.84
CA GLY A 49 -4.63 -1.56 8.00
C GLY A 49 -4.71 -3.06 8.29
N LEU A 50 -5.89 -3.67 8.16
CA LEU A 50 -6.04 -5.13 8.26
C LEU A 50 -5.24 -5.89 7.20
N GLY A 51 -5.13 -5.33 5.98
CA GLY A 51 -4.35 -5.91 4.89
C GLY A 51 -2.85 -5.93 5.14
N THR A 52 -2.33 -5.01 5.96
CA THR A 52 -0.89 -4.83 6.16
C THR A 52 -0.35 -5.35 7.50
N VAL A 53 -1.14 -6.06 8.29
CA VAL A 53 -0.74 -6.52 9.64
C VAL A 53 0.54 -7.37 9.59
N GLU A 54 0.56 -8.42 8.78
CA GLU A 54 1.71 -9.32 8.67
C GLU A 54 2.92 -8.61 8.06
N LEU A 55 2.71 -7.81 7.02
CA LEU A 55 3.76 -7.03 6.38
C LEU A 55 4.40 -6.04 7.39
N THR A 56 3.58 -5.31 8.14
CA THR A 56 4.07 -4.37 9.16
C THR A 56 4.87 -5.08 10.24
N THR A 57 4.36 -6.21 10.72
CA THR A 57 5.04 -7.03 11.74
C THR A 57 6.39 -7.53 11.23
N ALA A 58 6.43 -8.06 9.99
CA ALA A 58 7.66 -8.54 9.37
C ALA A 58 8.70 -7.43 9.15
N LEU A 59 8.25 -6.24 8.72
CA LEU A 59 9.11 -5.08 8.54
C LEU A 59 9.78 -4.65 9.84
N HIS A 60 9.02 -4.48 10.92
CA HIS A 60 9.57 -4.09 12.22
C HIS A 60 10.43 -5.19 12.87
N TYR A 61 10.19 -6.46 12.50
CA TYR A 61 11.02 -7.56 12.97
C TYR A 61 12.38 -7.61 12.26
N VAL A 62 12.44 -7.31 10.94
CA VAL A 62 13.65 -7.43 10.11
C VAL A 62 14.48 -6.15 10.07
N TYR A 63 13.82 -4.98 10.02
CA TYR A 63 14.47 -3.69 9.94
C TYR A 63 14.69 -3.09 11.33
N ASN A 64 15.85 -2.45 11.51
CA ASN A 64 16.24 -1.86 12.81
C ASN A 64 15.65 -0.45 12.96
N THR A 65 14.30 -0.36 13.00
CA THR A 65 13.60 0.90 13.21
C THR A 65 13.81 1.42 14.64
N PRO A 66 13.98 2.75 14.87
CA PRO A 66 13.82 3.86 13.91
C PRO A 66 15.07 4.18 13.07
N SER A 67 16.25 3.53 13.30
CA SER A 67 17.47 3.78 12.51
C SER A 67 17.25 3.46 11.04
N ASP A 68 16.70 2.27 10.73
CA ASP A 68 16.10 2.01 9.41
C ASP A 68 14.71 2.66 9.37
N GLN A 69 14.34 3.27 8.27
CA GLN A 69 13.10 4.04 8.16
C GLN A 69 12.10 3.40 7.20
N LEU A 70 10.83 3.38 7.60
CA LEU A 70 9.71 2.90 6.81
C LEU A 70 8.89 4.08 6.32
N VAL A 71 8.84 4.27 5.00
CA VAL A 71 8.09 5.36 4.35
C VAL A 71 6.80 4.79 3.77
N TRP A 72 5.69 5.03 4.46
CA TRP A 72 4.37 4.55 4.07
C TRP A 72 3.75 5.47 3.03
N ASP A 73 3.35 4.92 1.87
CA ASP A 73 2.63 5.66 0.84
C ASP A 73 1.17 5.85 1.22
N VAL A 74 0.65 7.06 1.02
CA VAL A 74 -0.55 7.61 1.64
C VAL A 74 -0.50 7.56 3.17
N GLY A 75 -0.12 6.42 3.75
CA GLY A 75 -0.01 6.23 5.19
C GLY A 75 -1.32 5.84 5.90
N HIS A 76 -2.42 5.70 5.18
CA HIS A 76 -3.71 5.28 5.74
C HIS A 76 -3.71 3.84 6.27
N GLN A 77 -2.76 3.01 5.83
CA GLN A 77 -2.53 1.63 6.28
C GLN A 77 -1.61 1.52 7.50
N CYS A 78 -1.14 2.64 8.09
CA CYS A 78 -0.11 2.66 9.13
C CYS A 78 -0.61 2.37 10.56
N TYR A 79 -1.88 2.01 10.77
CA TYR A 79 -2.38 1.76 12.14
C TYR A 79 -1.67 0.60 12.84
N PRO A 80 -1.37 -0.54 12.19
CA PRO A 80 -0.50 -1.57 12.78
C PRO A 80 0.89 -1.04 13.14
N HIS A 81 1.47 -0.17 12.32
CA HIS A 81 2.73 0.49 12.60
C HIS A 81 2.64 1.36 13.87
N LYS A 82 1.60 2.19 14.02
CA LYS A 82 1.41 3.00 15.22
C LYS A 82 1.27 2.14 16.49
N ILE A 83 0.54 1.03 16.40
CA ILE A 83 0.36 0.10 17.52
C ILE A 83 1.70 -0.50 17.96
N LEU A 84 2.58 -0.88 17.02
CA LEU A 84 3.88 -1.49 17.31
C LEU A 84 4.98 -0.48 17.66
N THR A 85 4.68 0.82 17.61
CA THR A 85 5.65 1.91 17.84
C THR A 85 5.24 2.85 18.97
N GLY A 86 4.86 2.30 20.11
CA GLY A 86 4.60 3.02 21.34
C GLY A 86 3.23 3.69 21.46
N ARG A 87 2.37 3.58 20.44
CA ARG A 87 1.06 4.27 20.39
C ARG A 87 -0.13 3.33 20.57
N ARG A 88 0.10 2.09 21.02
CA ARG A 88 -0.93 1.07 21.22
C ARG A 88 -2.09 1.58 22.08
N ASP A 89 -1.81 2.10 23.25
CA ASP A 89 -2.82 2.48 24.22
C ASP A 89 -3.57 3.76 23.81
N ALA A 90 -2.94 4.60 23.00
CA ALA A 90 -3.53 5.83 22.47
C ALA A 90 -4.30 5.64 21.15
N ILE A 91 -4.27 4.44 20.52
CA ILE A 91 -4.80 4.23 19.17
C ILE A 91 -6.30 4.55 19.05
N THR A 92 -7.08 4.42 20.11
CA THR A 92 -8.50 4.78 20.12
C THR A 92 -8.76 6.28 20.04
N SER A 93 -7.75 7.13 20.26
CA SER A 93 -7.83 8.59 20.07
C SER A 93 -7.59 9.03 18.62
N ILE A 94 -7.30 8.09 17.70
CA ILE A 94 -6.96 8.41 16.33
C ILE A 94 -8.07 9.21 15.64
N ARG A 95 -7.73 10.27 14.89
CA ARG A 95 -8.66 11.22 14.25
C ARG A 95 -9.50 12.07 15.22
N SER A 96 -9.27 11.98 16.51
CA SER A 96 -9.89 12.89 17.48
C SER A 96 -9.08 14.17 17.63
N ASN A 97 -9.75 15.26 18.03
CA ASN A 97 -9.04 16.50 18.31
C ASN A 97 -8.06 16.32 19.47
N GLY A 98 -6.80 16.64 19.24
CA GLY A 98 -5.71 16.40 20.22
C GLY A 98 -5.30 14.93 20.36
N GLY A 99 -5.87 14.01 19.58
CA GLY A 99 -5.50 12.61 19.53
C GLY A 99 -4.48 12.29 18.41
N LEU A 100 -4.26 11.01 18.15
CA LEU A 100 -3.32 10.56 17.15
C LEU A 100 -3.73 10.94 15.72
N SER A 101 -2.75 11.34 14.91
CA SER A 101 -2.89 11.56 13.48
C SER A 101 -3.32 10.28 12.76
N PRO A 102 -4.23 10.35 11.76
CA PRO A 102 -4.61 9.20 10.95
C PRO A 102 -3.53 8.74 9.95
N PHE A 103 -2.48 9.52 9.79
CA PHE A 103 -1.34 9.27 8.92
C PHE A 103 -0.04 9.35 9.73
N PRO A 104 1.11 8.89 9.20
CA PRO A 104 2.41 9.14 9.80
C PRO A 104 2.63 10.64 10.01
N CYS A 105 3.11 11.01 11.19
CA CYS A 105 3.34 12.39 11.61
C CYS A 105 4.63 12.46 12.42
N ARG A 106 5.63 13.17 11.89
CA ARG A 106 6.98 13.24 12.50
C ARG A 106 7.00 13.89 13.89
N GLU A 107 6.07 14.80 14.13
CA GLU A 107 5.90 15.44 15.44
C GLU A 107 5.28 14.50 16.47
N GLU A 108 4.68 13.39 16.03
CA GLU A 108 4.02 12.40 16.89
C GLU A 108 4.98 11.29 17.35
N SER A 109 5.91 10.88 16.46
CA SER A 109 6.80 9.75 16.75
C SER A 109 8.05 9.77 15.86
N GLU A 110 9.21 9.40 16.42
CA GLU A 110 10.46 9.19 15.68
C GLU A 110 10.39 8.03 14.66
N PHE A 111 9.42 7.11 14.83
CA PHE A 111 9.17 6.02 13.91
C PHE A 111 8.40 6.48 12.67
N ASP A 112 7.78 7.64 12.67
CA ASP A 112 7.07 8.23 11.55
C ASP A 112 8.06 9.02 10.67
N SER A 113 8.72 8.34 9.76
CA SER A 113 9.87 8.83 9.00
C SER A 113 9.55 10.02 8.09
N PHE A 114 8.32 10.07 7.55
CA PHE A 114 7.88 11.10 6.61
C PHE A 114 6.39 11.39 6.79
N GLY A 115 6.04 12.67 6.92
CA GLY A 115 4.64 13.12 7.00
C GLY A 115 3.95 12.99 5.64
N VAL A 116 2.81 12.31 5.60
CA VAL A 116 2.07 12.03 4.37
C VAL A 116 0.57 12.21 4.57
N GLY A 117 -0.15 12.24 3.46
CA GLY A 117 -1.61 12.34 3.40
C GLY A 117 -2.12 12.20 1.97
N HIS A 118 -1.22 12.41 0.99
CA HIS A 118 -1.43 12.11 -0.43
C HIS A 118 -0.53 10.95 -0.87
N SER A 119 -0.94 10.21 -1.90
CA SER A 119 -0.21 9.05 -2.41
C SER A 119 1.03 9.43 -3.24
N SER A 120 1.82 8.41 -3.53
CA SER A 120 2.85 8.39 -4.59
C SER A 120 4.14 9.16 -4.27
N THR A 121 4.31 9.57 -3.00
CA THR A 121 5.49 10.31 -2.54
C THR A 121 6.58 9.42 -1.91
N SER A 122 6.23 8.19 -1.53
CA SER A 122 7.09 7.32 -0.70
C SER A 122 8.41 6.95 -1.37
N ILE A 123 8.39 6.64 -2.69
CA ILE A 123 9.60 6.24 -3.42
C ILE A 123 10.58 7.41 -3.48
N SER A 124 10.11 8.61 -3.82
CA SER A 124 10.95 9.82 -3.86
C SER A 124 11.53 10.13 -2.47
N ALA A 125 10.71 10.08 -1.43
CA ALA A 125 11.14 10.37 -0.06
C ALA A 125 12.19 9.36 0.43
N ALA A 126 11.93 8.06 0.29
CA ALA A 126 12.86 7.01 0.68
C ALA A 126 14.16 7.04 -0.15
N LEU A 127 14.09 7.39 -1.45
CA LEU A 127 15.28 7.56 -2.28
C LEU A 127 16.15 8.71 -1.76
N GLY A 128 15.54 9.86 -1.44
CA GLY A 128 16.25 10.99 -0.84
C GLY A 128 16.94 10.63 0.47
N MET A 129 16.25 9.89 1.36
CA MET A 129 16.81 9.39 2.61
C MET A 129 18.01 8.46 2.38
N ASN A 130 17.89 7.47 1.49
CA ASN A 130 18.98 6.53 1.17
C ASN A 130 20.21 7.24 0.55
N ILE A 131 19.98 8.25 -0.30
CA ILE A 131 21.06 9.10 -0.82
C ILE A 131 21.77 9.83 0.34
N SER A 132 20.99 10.42 1.25
CA SER A 132 21.54 11.13 2.42
C SER A 132 22.34 10.19 3.34
N TYR A 133 21.83 8.98 3.61
CA TYR A 133 22.56 7.99 4.42
C TYR A 133 23.88 7.60 3.77
N ARG A 134 23.88 7.32 2.46
CA ARG A 134 25.10 7.01 1.73
C ARG A 134 26.14 8.14 1.79
N LEU A 135 25.70 9.38 1.64
CA LEU A 135 26.58 10.56 1.71
C LEU A 135 27.15 10.76 3.13
N ALA A 136 26.38 10.41 4.15
CA ALA A 136 26.80 10.44 5.54
C ALA A 136 27.63 9.21 5.99
N GLY A 137 27.85 8.23 5.11
CA GLY A 137 28.54 6.98 5.46
C GLY A 137 27.76 6.09 6.43
N SER A 138 26.42 6.23 6.49
CA SER A 138 25.53 5.44 7.35
C SER A 138 25.06 4.18 6.60
N ASP A 139 24.94 3.07 7.36
CA ASP A 139 24.37 1.81 6.87
C ASP A 139 22.83 1.73 7.00
N ALA A 140 22.19 2.77 7.52
CA ALA A 140 20.73 2.84 7.64
C ALA A 140 20.06 2.74 6.27
N GLN A 141 18.85 2.15 6.26
CA GLN A 141 18.06 1.94 5.05
C GLN A 141 16.69 2.59 5.19
N ALA A 142 16.22 3.24 4.14
CA ALA A 142 14.83 3.67 4.02
C ALA A 142 14.11 2.77 3.01
N VAL A 143 12.96 2.21 3.42
CA VAL A 143 12.12 1.33 2.63
C VAL A 143 10.84 2.07 2.25
N ALA A 144 10.52 2.13 0.96
CA ALA A 144 9.24 2.66 0.50
C ALA A 144 8.18 1.55 0.48
N ILE A 145 7.01 1.81 1.05
CA ILE A 145 5.86 0.89 1.02
C ILE A 145 4.75 1.59 0.25
N ILE A 146 4.50 1.18 -0.99
CA ILE A 146 3.54 1.81 -1.90
C ILE A 146 2.45 0.81 -2.29
N GLY A 147 1.20 1.28 -2.34
CA GLY A 147 0.08 0.51 -2.89
C GLY A 147 0.07 0.51 -4.42
N ASP A 148 -0.57 -0.50 -5.00
CA ASP A 148 -0.78 -0.64 -6.44
C ASP A 148 -1.48 0.59 -7.06
N GLY A 149 -2.49 1.16 -6.37
CA GLY A 149 -3.11 2.42 -6.77
C GLY A 149 -2.13 3.61 -6.77
N GLY A 150 -1.30 3.74 -5.72
CA GLY A 150 -0.29 4.81 -5.61
C GLY A 150 0.81 4.70 -6.67
N LEU A 151 1.12 3.49 -7.13
CA LEU A 151 2.11 3.26 -8.16
C LEU A 151 1.67 3.78 -9.55
N THR A 152 0.39 4.06 -9.75
CA THR A 152 -0.12 4.57 -11.04
C THR A 152 0.18 6.04 -11.31
N ALA A 153 0.60 6.81 -10.31
CA ALA A 153 0.84 8.24 -10.43
C ALA A 153 2.20 8.59 -11.06
N GLY A 154 2.27 9.73 -11.72
CA GLY A 154 3.46 10.21 -12.43
C GLY A 154 4.70 10.31 -11.55
N MET A 155 4.57 10.86 -10.34
CA MET A 155 5.70 11.00 -9.40
C MET A 155 6.33 9.66 -9.04
N ALA A 156 5.54 8.57 -8.92
CA ALA A 156 6.08 7.24 -8.68
C ALA A 156 6.98 6.79 -9.84
N TYR A 157 6.57 7.04 -11.09
CA TYR A 157 7.37 6.71 -12.28
C TYR A 157 8.63 7.56 -12.40
N GLU A 158 8.54 8.85 -12.09
CA GLU A 158 9.71 9.75 -12.05
C GLU A 158 10.74 9.23 -11.04
N ALA A 159 10.28 8.81 -9.87
CA ALA A 159 11.14 8.25 -8.83
C ALA A 159 11.75 6.88 -9.23
N LEU A 160 10.97 5.98 -9.85
CA LEU A 160 11.47 4.70 -10.37
C LEU A 160 12.53 4.92 -11.45
N ASN A 161 12.28 5.83 -12.39
CA ASN A 161 13.25 6.19 -13.44
C ASN A 161 14.57 6.72 -12.85
N HIS A 162 14.49 7.61 -11.86
CA HIS A 162 15.66 8.13 -11.18
C HIS A 162 16.40 7.04 -10.40
N LEU A 163 15.67 6.25 -9.61
CA LEU A 163 16.21 5.12 -8.82
C LEU A 163 17.01 4.14 -9.67
N GLY A 164 16.43 3.71 -10.79
CA GLY A 164 17.08 2.79 -11.73
C GLY A 164 18.31 3.42 -12.42
N GLY A 165 18.18 4.68 -12.84
CA GLY A 165 19.26 5.42 -13.50
C GLY A 165 20.52 5.58 -12.64
N ILE A 166 20.37 5.89 -11.35
CA ILE A 166 21.50 6.03 -10.40
C ILE A 166 21.87 4.71 -9.69
N LYS A 167 21.11 3.63 -9.93
CA LYS A 167 21.29 2.30 -9.32
C LYS A 167 21.38 2.36 -7.78
N ALA A 168 20.55 3.19 -7.15
CA ALA A 168 20.59 3.37 -5.70
C ALA A 168 20.20 2.10 -4.96
N ASP A 169 20.87 1.82 -3.85
CA ASP A 169 20.54 0.69 -2.97
C ASP A 169 19.30 1.03 -2.14
N MET A 170 18.15 0.53 -2.59
CA MET A 170 16.86 0.81 -1.96
C MET A 170 15.87 -0.32 -2.23
N LEU A 171 15.02 -0.60 -1.24
CA LEU A 171 13.89 -1.51 -1.37
C LEU A 171 12.59 -0.71 -1.52
N ILE A 172 11.82 -1.06 -2.54
CA ILE A 172 10.41 -0.71 -2.70
C ILE A 172 9.58 -1.95 -2.41
N ILE A 173 8.55 -1.81 -1.60
CA ILE A 173 7.53 -2.83 -1.40
C ILE A 173 6.26 -2.38 -2.12
N LEU A 174 5.88 -3.12 -3.15
CA LEU A 174 4.60 -2.97 -3.82
C LEU A 174 3.58 -3.83 -3.07
N ASN A 175 2.71 -3.18 -2.30
CA ASN A 175 1.60 -3.80 -1.59
C ASN A 175 0.38 -3.84 -2.52
N ASP A 176 0.22 -4.93 -3.24
CA ASP A 176 -0.83 -5.12 -4.23
C ASP A 176 -2.05 -5.80 -3.60
N ASN A 177 -3.19 -5.12 -3.66
CA ASN A 177 -4.49 -5.65 -3.23
C ASN A 177 -5.59 -5.39 -4.27
N GLU A 178 -5.21 -5.05 -5.50
CA GLU A 178 -6.07 -4.74 -6.65
C GLU A 178 -7.04 -3.57 -6.44
N MET A 179 -6.78 -2.73 -5.43
CA MET A 179 -7.69 -1.65 -5.04
C MET A 179 -6.97 -0.39 -4.59
N SER A 180 -7.48 0.75 -5.05
CA SER A 180 -7.32 2.05 -4.39
C SER A 180 -8.46 2.28 -3.38
N ILE A 181 -9.22 3.36 -3.46
CA ILE A 181 -10.52 3.50 -2.75
C ILE A 181 -11.55 2.59 -3.40
N SER A 182 -11.62 2.61 -4.73
CA SER A 182 -12.39 1.71 -5.61
C SER A 182 -11.44 0.75 -6.37
N PRO A 183 -11.96 -0.20 -7.16
CA PRO A 183 -11.12 -1.01 -8.04
C PRO A 183 -10.23 -0.14 -8.93
N ASN A 184 -8.97 -0.52 -9.07
CA ASN A 184 -8.01 0.24 -9.87
C ASN A 184 -8.38 0.24 -11.36
N VAL A 185 -8.08 1.34 -12.04
CA VAL A 185 -8.29 1.51 -13.48
C VAL A 185 -6.97 1.74 -14.21
N GLY A 186 -6.97 1.51 -15.52
CA GLY A 186 -5.85 1.82 -16.41
C GLY A 186 -4.94 0.63 -16.73
N ALA A 187 -4.01 0.87 -17.67
CA ALA A 187 -3.15 -0.17 -18.23
C ALA A 187 -2.20 -0.80 -17.22
N MET A 188 -1.74 -0.03 -16.22
CA MET A 188 -0.86 -0.55 -15.17
C MET A 188 -1.60 -1.52 -14.26
N SER A 189 -2.83 -1.21 -13.86
CA SER A 189 -3.66 -2.14 -13.10
C SER A 189 -3.87 -3.45 -13.88
N ASN A 190 -4.20 -3.36 -15.17
CA ASN A 190 -4.34 -4.53 -16.03
C ASN A 190 -3.02 -5.31 -16.18
N TYR A 191 -1.87 -4.64 -16.16
CA TYR A 191 -0.56 -5.28 -16.19
C TYR A 191 -0.31 -6.07 -14.90
N LEU A 192 -0.54 -5.47 -13.72
CA LEU A 192 -0.38 -6.14 -12.42
C LEU A 192 -1.35 -7.32 -12.30
N THR A 193 -2.62 -7.15 -12.64
CA THR A 193 -3.63 -8.23 -12.62
C THR A 193 -3.24 -9.40 -13.52
N ARG A 194 -2.69 -9.13 -14.72
CA ARG A 194 -2.17 -10.21 -15.59
C ARG A 194 -0.99 -10.93 -14.97
N MET A 195 -0.10 -10.22 -14.29
CA MET A 195 1.01 -10.86 -13.55
C MET A 195 0.51 -11.88 -12.51
N LEU A 196 -0.67 -11.65 -11.93
CA LEU A 196 -1.27 -12.51 -10.92
C LEU A 196 -2.09 -13.67 -11.51
N SER A 197 -2.71 -13.48 -12.68
CA SER A 197 -3.68 -14.40 -13.26
C SER A 197 -3.07 -15.50 -14.14
N GLU A 198 -1.80 -15.42 -14.53
CA GLU A 198 -1.19 -16.44 -15.38
C GLU A 198 -0.85 -17.73 -14.62
N PRO A 199 -0.93 -18.92 -15.27
CA PRO A 199 -0.52 -20.22 -14.69
C PRO A 199 0.93 -20.24 -14.19
N LEU A 200 1.77 -19.30 -14.63
CA LEU A 200 3.10 -19.04 -14.12
C LEU A 200 3.11 -18.69 -12.62
N PHE A 201 2.06 -18.05 -12.09
CA PHE A 201 1.96 -17.70 -10.67
C PHE A 201 2.11 -18.93 -9.75
N HIS A 202 1.42 -20.04 -10.06
CA HIS A 202 1.56 -21.28 -9.31
C HIS A 202 2.96 -21.89 -9.44
N SER A 203 3.59 -21.79 -10.60
CA SER A 203 4.95 -22.30 -10.81
C SER A 203 6.02 -21.41 -10.17
N MET A 204 5.80 -20.09 -10.08
CA MET A 204 6.71 -19.14 -9.44
C MET A 204 6.60 -19.19 -7.91
N ARG A 205 5.41 -19.43 -7.33
CA ARG A 205 5.24 -19.70 -5.90
C ARG A 205 6.05 -20.91 -5.45
N GLU A 206 6.09 -21.98 -6.27
CA GLU A 206 6.94 -23.15 -6.03
C GLU A 206 8.43 -22.86 -6.27
N ARG A 207 8.76 -22.03 -7.25
CA ARG A 207 10.15 -21.63 -7.55
C ARG A 207 10.71 -20.64 -6.54
N GLY A 208 9.90 -19.69 -6.04
CA GLY A 208 10.29 -18.78 -4.97
C GLY A 208 10.75 -19.51 -3.71
N LYS A 209 10.10 -20.62 -3.36
CA LYS A 209 10.56 -21.52 -2.28
C LYS A 209 11.91 -22.18 -2.57
N LYS A 210 12.27 -22.41 -3.85
CA LYS A 210 13.55 -23.01 -4.27
C LYS A 210 14.66 -21.98 -4.52
N LEU A 211 14.33 -20.71 -4.82
CA LEU A 211 15.29 -19.64 -5.08
C LEU A 211 16.03 -19.14 -3.83
N LEU A 212 15.55 -19.48 -2.67
CA LEU A 212 16.15 -19.16 -1.36
C LEU A 212 17.25 -20.16 -0.94
N SER A 213 17.58 -21.16 -1.79
CA SER A 213 18.72 -22.05 -1.58
C SER A 213 19.97 -21.45 -2.24
N PRO A 214 21.17 -21.56 -1.64
CA PRO A 214 22.41 -21.04 -2.22
C PRO A 214 22.73 -21.76 -3.55
N VAL A 215 22.74 -21.02 -4.65
CA VAL A 215 23.00 -21.53 -6.02
C VAL A 215 24.39 -21.11 -6.46
N PRO A 216 25.19 -22.01 -7.10
CA PRO A 216 26.51 -21.66 -7.61
C PRO A 216 26.48 -20.63 -8.77
N PRO A 217 27.50 -19.74 -8.90
CA PRO A 217 27.50 -18.60 -9.84
C PRO A 217 27.35 -18.95 -11.33
N MET A 218 27.73 -20.16 -11.74
CA MET A 218 27.64 -20.60 -13.13
C MET A 218 26.21 -20.90 -13.61
N LEU A 219 25.30 -21.21 -12.68
CA LEU A 219 23.89 -21.45 -13.00
C LEU A 219 23.13 -20.11 -13.22
N GLU A 220 23.62 -19.02 -12.62
CA GLU A 220 23.03 -17.69 -12.73
C GLU A 220 23.22 -17.10 -14.14
N LEU A 221 24.37 -17.36 -14.78
CA LEU A 221 24.64 -16.90 -16.14
C LEU A 221 23.80 -17.66 -17.19
N ALA A 222 23.68 -18.98 -17.05
CA ALA A 222 22.83 -19.80 -17.92
C ALA A 222 21.34 -19.44 -17.77
N ARG A 223 20.93 -19.06 -16.55
CA ARG A 223 19.58 -18.65 -16.20
C ARG A 223 19.23 -17.29 -16.83
N ARG A 224 20.12 -16.30 -16.82
CA ARG A 224 19.91 -15.00 -17.49
C ARG A 224 19.71 -15.15 -18.99
N THR A 225 20.41 -16.08 -19.64
CA THR A 225 20.26 -16.33 -21.09
C THR A 225 18.94 -17.04 -21.41
N GLU A 226 18.47 -17.94 -20.55
CA GLU A 226 17.19 -18.63 -20.70
C GLU A 226 15.99 -17.71 -20.34
N GLU A 227 16.16 -16.81 -19.37
CA GLU A 227 15.20 -15.78 -18.97
C GLU A 227 15.02 -14.71 -20.05
N HIS A 228 16.07 -14.33 -20.76
CA HIS A 228 15.98 -13.40 -21.91
C HIS A 228 15.15 -13.95 -23.07
N ILE A 229 15.20 -15.26 -23.31
CA ILE A 229 14.41 -15.92 -24.37
C ILE A 229 12.95 -16.15 -23.92
N LYS A 230 12.71 -16.38 -22.63
CA LYS A 230 11.35 -16.45 -22.02
C LYS A 230 10.79 -15.10 -21.61
N GLY A 231 11.62 -14.06 -21.62
CA GLY A 231 11.35 -12.72 -21.03
C GLY A 231 10.39 -11.84 -21.82
N MET A 232 9.86 -12.26 -22.95
CA MET A 232 8.82 -11.48 -23.66
C MET A 232 7.46 -11.49 -22.93
N PHE A 233 7.30 -12.29 -21.86
CA PHE A 233 6.05 -12.40 -21.09
C PHE A 233 6.26 -12.66 -19.60
N ALA A 234 7.46 -12.42 -19.04
CA ALA A 234 7.71 -12.65 -17.62
C ALA A 234 7.16 -11.51 -16.74
N PRO A 235 6.55 -11.81 -15.57
CA PRO A 235 6.20 -10.79 -14.58
C PRO A 235 7.46 -10.00 -14.16
N GLY A 236 7.32 -8.67 -14.04
CA GLY A 236 8.43 -7.82 -13.59
C GLY A 236 9.24 -7.15 -14.69
N THR A 237 9.07 -7.54 -15.96
CA THR A 237 9.86 -7.01 -17.09
C THR A 237 9.94 -5.48 -17.14
N LEU A 238 8.85 -4.77 -16.84
CA LEU A 238 8.85 -3.30 -16.80
C LEU A 238 9.86 -2.76 -15.78
N PHE A 239 9.88 -3.31 -14.57
CA PHE A 239 10.79 -2.86 -13.51
C PHE A 239 12.24 -3.25 -13.81
N GLU A 240 12.43 -4.44 -14.39
CA GLU A 240 13.76 -4.94 -14.79
C GLU A 240 14.36 -4.10 -15.93
N GLU A 241 13.56 -3.70 -16.92
CA GLU A 241 13.97 -2.77 -17.98
C GLU A 241 14.35 -1.38 -17.42
N MET A 242 13.74 -0.97 -16.32
CA MET A 242 14.13 0.24 -15.57
C MET A 242 15.37 0.01 -14.68
N GLY A 243 15.98 -1.19 -14.68
CA GLY A 243 17.15 -1.53 -13.88
C GLY A 243 16.85 -1.84 -12.41
N ILE A 244 15.60 -2.18 -12.08
CA ILE A 244 15.15 -2.51 -10.74
C ILE A 244 14.93 -4.03 -10.63
N ASN A 245 15.64 -4.69 -9.71
CA ASN A 245 15.48 -6.12 -9.49
C ASN A 245 14.11 -6.42 -8.90
N TYR A 246 13.30 -7.18 -9.62
CA TYR A 246 11.96 -7.58 -9.20
C TYR A 246 11.98 -8.90 -8.44
N PHE A 247 11.28 -8.94 -7.30
CA PHE A 247 11.07 -10.13 -6.46
C PHE A 247 9.59 -10.33 -6.19
N GLY A 248 9.14 -11.57 -6.31
CA GLY A 248 7.76 -11.90 -6.00
C GLY A 248 7.00 -12.42 -7.23
N PRO A 249 5.66 -12.44 -7.17
CA PRO A 249 4.87 -12.01 -6.01
C PRO A 249 4.95 -12.97 -4.82
N VAL A 250 4.83 -12.43 -3.60
CA VAL A 250 4.81 -13.20 -2.35
C VAL A 250 3.49 -12.99 -1.60
N ASP A 251 3.09 -13.99 -0.81
CA ASP A 251 1.89 -13.89 0.03
C ASP A 251 2.15 -12.94 1.21
N GLY A 252 1.45 -11.80 1.22
CA GLY A 252 1.55 -10.78 2.25
C GLY A 252 0.91 -11.16 3.58
N HIS A 253 0.25 -12.33 3.66
CA HIS A 253 -0.36 -12.85 4.88
C HIS A 253 0.41 -14.02 5.50
N ASP A 254 1.53 -14.43 4.90
CA ASP A 254 2.49 -15.35 5.49
C ASP A 254 3.65 -14.58 6.11
N VAL A 255 3.53 -14.19 7.38
CA VAL A 255 4.53 -13.40 8.09
C VAL A 255 5.89 -14.11 8.17
N SER A 256 5.92 -15.42 8.25
CA SER A 256 7.16 -16.20 8.33
C SER A 256 7.91 -16.18 6.99
N SER A 257 7.18 -16.30 5.88
CA SER A 257 7.73 -16.15 4.54
C SER A 257 8.23 -14.74 4.29
N LEU A 258 7.46 -13.72 4.73
CA LEU A 258 7.85 -12.30 4.63
C LEU A 258 9.15 -12.03 5.39
N ILE A 259 9.30 -12.49 6.63
CA ILE A 259 10.53 -12.33 7.44
C ILE A 259 11.73 -12.92 6.71
N THR A 260 11.59 -14.13 6.21
CA THR A 260 12.67 -14.82 5.48
C THR A 260 13.05 -14.06 4.20
N THR A 261 12.04 -13.65 3.42
CA THR A 261 12.23 -12.93 2.17
C THR A 261 12.89 -11.56 2.39
N LEU A 262 12.35 -10.77 3.33
CA LEU A 262 12.89 -9.45 3.69
C LEU A 262 14.31 -9.55 4.22
N GLY A 263 14.60 -10.56 5.08
CA GLY A 263 15.93 -10.81 5.62
C GLY A 263 16.98 -11.14 4.54
N ASN A 264 16.57 -11.81 3.46
CA ASN A 264 17.43 -12.10 2.32
C ASN A 264 17.62 -10.86 1.44
N ILE A 265 16.54 -10.16 1.11
CA ILE A 265 16.56 -8.96 0.27
C ILE A 265 17.36 -7.83 0.93
N LYS A 266 17.30 -7.68 2.26
CA LYS A 266 18.05 -6.68 3.03
C LYS A 266 19.57 -6.78 2.81
N LYS A 267 20.08 -7.98 2.53
CA LYS A 267 21.51 -8.23 2.28
C LYS A 267 21.93 -7.93 0.84
N MET A 268 20.98 -7.78 -0.06
CA MET A 268 21.25 -7.53 -1.48
C MET A 268 21.54 -6.05 -1.72
N ARG A 269 22.29 -5.73 -2.76
CA ARG A 269 22.62 -4.36 -3.16
C ARG A 269 21.88 -3.96 -4.43
N GLY A 270 21.74 -2.66 -4.65
CA GLY A 270 21.08 -2.06 -5.80
C GLY A 270 19.55 -1.86 -5.61
N PRO A 271 18.88 -1.34 -6.64
CA PRO A 271 17.44 -1.10 -6.59
C PRO A 271 16.65 -2.41 -6.61
N LYS A 272 15.69 -2.53 -5.72
CA LYS A 272 14.89 -3.74 -5.50
C LYS A 272 13.42 -3.39 -5.36
N LEU A 273 12.55 -4.19 -5.96
CA LEU A 273 11.11 -4.13 -5.78
C LEU A 273 10.61 -5.50 -5.31
N LEU A 274 10.00 -5.55 -4.14
CA LEU A 274 9.31 -6.73 -3.62
C LEU A 274 7.81 -6.56 -3.84
N HIS A 275 7.22 -7.41 -4.66
CA HIS A 275 5.78 -7.46 -4.91
C HIS A 275 5.11 -8.37 -3.87
N VAL A 276 4.22 -7.78 -3.07
CA VAL A 276 3.53 -8.45 -1.96
C VAL A 276 2.03 -8.40 -2.23
N ILE A 277 1.39 -9.56 -2.29
CA ILE A 277 -0.05 -9.68 -2.47
C ILE A 277 -0.73 -9.67 -1.12
N THR A 278 -1.66 -8.75 -0.93
CA THR A 278 -2.46 -8.66 0.28
C THR A 278 -3.95 -8.63 -0.04
N LYS A 279 -4.77 -8.78 0.99
CA LYS A 279 -6.23 -8.65 0.88
C LYS A 279 -6.71 -7.57 1.83
N LYS A 280 -7.35 -6.54 1.29
CA LYS A 280 -8.03 -5.51 2.07
C LYS A 280 -9.06 -6.14 3.00
N GLY A 281 -9.08 -5.75 4.28
CA GLY A 281 -10.02 -6.28 5.25
C GLY A 281 -9.69 -7.67 5.80
N LYS A 282 -8.51 -8.23 5.50
CA LYS A 282 -8.09 -9.58 5.89
C LYS A 282 -8.40 -9.92 7.34
N GLY A 283 -9.09 -11.06 7.54
CA GLY A 283 -9.44 -11.58 8.87
C GLY A 283 -10.71 -10.95 9.49
N TYR A 284 -11.42 -10.09 8.74
CA TYR A 284 -12.74 -9.60 9.12
C TYR A 284 -13.70 -9.74 7.93
N ALA A 285 -14.57 -10.75 7.97
CA ALA A 285 -15.38 -11.21 6.83
C ALA A 285 -16.18 -10.08 6.15
N GLN A 286 -16.72 -9.16 6.95
CA GLN A 286 -17.53 -8.05 6.43
C GLN A 286 -16.66 -7.03 5.64
N ALA A 287 -15.43 -6.76 6.09
CA ALA A 287 -14.51 -5.89 5.38
C ALA A 287 -13.90 -6.57 4.14
N GLU A 288 -13.74 -7.88 4.16
CA GLU A 288 -13.33 -8.65 2.99
C GLU A 288 -14.43 -8.69 1.91
N ALA A 289 -15.71 -8.69 2.32
CA ALA A 289 -16.85 -8.69 1.41
C ALA A 289 -17.14 -7.31 0.80
N ASP A 290 -16.91 -6.22 1.54
CA ASP A 290 -17.11 -4.83 1.04
C ASP A 290 -15.94 -3.93 1.48
N PRO A 291 -14.77 -4.08 0.86
CA PRO A 291 -13.58 -3.31 1.23
C PRO A 291 -13.72 -1.80 0.96
N VAL A 292 -14.65 -1.39 0.11
CA VAL A 292 -14.96 0.03 -0.15
C VAL A 292 -15.67 0.65 1.05
N ALA A 293 -16.73 0.02 1.54
CA ALA A 293 -17.44 0.49 2.73
C ALA A 293 -16.57 0.49 3.99
N TYR A 294 -15.60 -0.44 4.04
CA TYR A 294 -14.67 -0.57 5.16
C TYR A 294 -13.31 0.13 4.93
N HIS A 295 -13.16 0.93 3.88
CA HIS A 295 -11.94 1.72 3.64
C HIS A 295 -11.72 2.73 4.77
N ALA A 296 -12.75 3.54 5.07
CA ALA A 296 -12.78 4.47 6.19
C ALA A 296 -14.15 4.35 6.89
N VAL A 297 -14.13 3.94 8.16
CA VAL A 297 -15.34 3.62 8.91
C VAL A 297 -15.61 4.61 10.04
N PRO A 298 -16.88 4.88 10.39
CA PRO A 298 -17.23 5.44 11.69
C PRO A 298 -17.01 4.40 12.80
N ALA A 299 -17.20 4.74 14.04
CA ALA A 299 -17.32 3.76 15.11
C ALA A 299 -18.48 2.78 14.81
N PHE A 300 -18.27 1.49 15.05
CA PHE A 300 -19.23 0.44 14.72
C PHE A 300 -19.13 -0.73 15.69
N ASP A 301 -20.18 -1.56 15.74
CA ASP A 301 -20.17 -2.82 16.47
C ASP A 301 -19.53 -3.91 15.61
N PRO A 302 -18.42 -4.57 16.04
CA PRO A 302 -17.75 -5.61 15.25
C PRO A 302 -18.64 -6.82 14.89
N GLU A 303 -19.68 -7.12 15.68
CA GLU A 303 -20.59 -8.22 15.38
C GLU A 303 -21.62 -7.83 14.30
N GLN A 304 -22.06 -6.56 14.29
CA GLN A 304 -23.08 -6.07 13.37
C GLN A 304 -22.50 -5.40 12.12
N GLY A 305 -21.23 -4.99 12.17
CA GLY A 305 -20.58 -4.25 11.10
C GLY A 305 -21.01 -2.79 10.99
N VAL A 306 -20.55 -2.15 9.92
CA VAL A 306 -20.89 -0.74 9.63
C VAL A 306 -22.32 -0.64 9.14
N LYS A 307 -23.16 0.02 9.90
CA LYS A 307 -24.53 0.35 9.48
C LYS A 307 -24.53 1.65 8.68
N LYS A 308 -25.08 1.63 7.48
CA LYS A 308 -25.36 2.87 6.74
C LYS A 308 -26.42 3.66 7.53
N LYS A 309 -25.98 4.72 8.23
CA LYS A 309 -26.94 5.67 8.79
C LYS A 309 -27.58 6.44 7.63
N ALA A 310 -28.90 6.35 7.52
CA ALA A 310 -29.65 7.28 6.69
C ALA A 310 -29.43 8.69 7.28
N SER A 311 -28.63 9.53 6.60
CA SER A 311 -28.53 10.93 6.98
C SER A 311 -29.76 11.65 6.43
N SER A 312 -30.46 12.40 7.25
CA SER A 312 -31.53 13.31 6.79
C SER A 312 -30.96 14.60 6.15
N ALA A 313 -29.67 14.85 6.35
CA ALA A 313 -28.99 16.01 5.80
C ALA A 313 -28.39 15.69 4.43
N VAL A 314 -28.66 16.53 3.45
CA VAL A 314 -28.05 16.46 2.11
C VAL A 314 -26.58 16.84 2.20
N SER A 315 -25.68 15.99 1.72
CA SER A 315 -24.24 16.29 1.68
C SER A 315 -23.89 17.19 0.49
N TYR A 316 -22.77 17.92 0.56
CA TYR A 316 -22.25 18.66 -0.60
C TYR A 316 -21.98 17.75 -1.80
N THR A 317 -21.49 16.52 -1.57
CA THR A 317 -21.31 15.50 -2.61
C THR A 317 -22.63 15.20 -3.32
N GLN A 318 -23.74 15.08 -2.59
CA GLN A 318 -25.05 14.84 -3.20
C GLN A 318 -25.54 16.03 -3.99
N VAL A 319 -25.40 17.25 -3.46
CA VAL A 319 -25.74 18.49 -4.17
C VAL A 319 -24.97 18.60 -5.50
N PHE A 320 -23.66 18.31 -5.47
CA PHE A 320 -22.83 18.32 -6.68
C PHE A 320 -23.27 17.23 -7.67
N SER A 321 -23.53 16.01 -7.20
CA SER A 321 -23.99 14.90 -8.03
C SER A 321 -25.29 15.24 -8.77
N ASP A 322 -26.26 15.82 -8.09
CA ASP A 322 -27.53 16.22 -8.66
C ASP A 322 -27.35 17.38 -9.65
N TRP A 323 -26.51 18.35 -9.32
CA TRP A 323 -26.21 19.50 -10.17
C TRP A 323 -25.53 19.07 -11.47
N ILE A 324 -24.45 18.26 -11.41
CA ILE A 324 -23.68 17.88 -12.60
C ILE A 324 -24.50 17.05 -13.57
N CYS A 325 -25.34 16.12 -13.08
CA CYS A 325 -26.25 15.35 -13.92
C CYS A 325 -27.33 16.25 -14.56
N ALA A 326 -27.92 17.19 -13.81
CA ALA A 326 -28.89 18.13 -14.33
C ALA A 326 -28.29 19.08 -15.38
N MET A 327 -27.03 19.47 -15.24
CA MET A 327 -26.33 20.31 -16.22
C MET A 327 -25.96 19.49 -17.47
N ALA A 328 -25.45 18.25 -17.30
CA ALA A 328 -25.10 17.39 -18.41
C ALA A 328 -26.30 17.02 -19.31
N ALA A 329 -27.51 17.00 -18.73
CA ALA A 329 -28.75 16.85 -19.51
C ALA A 329 -29.07 18.04 -20.42
N LYS A 330 -28.51 19.22 -20.12
CA LYS A 330 -28.73 20.47 -20.85
C LYS A 330 -27.57 20.86 -21.75
N ASP A 331 -26.37 20.39 -21.45
CA ASP A 331 -25.16 20.73 -22.21
C ASP A 331 -24.32 19.47 -22.44
N GLU A 332 -24.26 19.04 -23.71
CA GLU A 332 -23.52 17.86 -24.11
C GLU A 332 -21.99 18.00 -24.01
N ARG A 333 -21.49 19.22 -23.89
CA ARG A 333 -20.07 19.53 -23.75
C ARG A 333 -19.55 19.26 -22.32
N LEU A 334 -20.46 19.07 -21.35
CA LEU A 334 -20.07 18.84 -19.96
C LEU A 334 -19.53 17.42 -19.80
N LEU A 335 -18.29 17.34 -19.30
CA LEU A 335 -17.57 16.10 -19.04
C LEU A 335 -17.27 15.96 -17.55
N GLY A 336 -17.18 14.73 -17.05
CA GLY A 336 -16.79 14.39 -15.70
C GLY A 336 -15.44 13.69 -15.69
N ILE A 337 -14.43 14.30 -15.04
CA ILE A 337 -13.10 13.70 -14.89
C ILE A 337 -12.81 13.55 -13.38
N THR A 338 -12.30 12.38 -12.97
CA THR A 338 -11.92 12.12 -11.57
C THR A 338 -10.61 11.36 -11.47
N PRO A 339 -9.72 11.73 -10.54
CA PRO A 339 -8.53 10.94 -10.23
C PRO A 339 -8.82 9.94 -9.10
N ALA A 340 -9.39 8.76 -9.44
CA ALA A 340 -9.70 7.64 -8.53
C ALA A 340 -10.66 8.01 -7.35
N MET A 341 -11.49 9.04 -7.52
CA MET A 341 -12.36 9.55 -6.44
C MET A 341 -13.85 9.55 -6.83
N ARG A 342 -14.29 8.57 -7.61
CA ARG A 342 -15.66 8.46 -8.14
C ARG A 342 -16.75 8.66 -7.06
N GLU A 343 -16.64 7.91 -5.96
CA GLU A 343 -17.60 7.96 -4.85
C GLU A 343 -17.52 9.29 -4.09
N GLY A 344 -16.30 9.72 -3.77
CA GLY A 344 -16.05 10.95 -2.99
C GLY A 344 -16.45 12.21 -3.73
N SER A 345 -16.24 12.26 -5.03
CA SER A 345 -16.61 13.40 -5.87
C SER A 345 -18.09 13.42 -6.29
N GLY A 346 -18.86 12.35 -6.01
CA GLY A 346 -20.29 12.27 -6.36
C GLY A 346 -20.56 11.97 -7.84
N LEU A 347 -19.60 11.36 -8.55
CA LEU A 347 -19.71 11.06 -9.98
C LEU A 347 -20.31 9.67 -10.29
N VAL A 348 -20.68 8.88 -9.28
CA VAL A 348 -21.28 7.53 -9.47
C VAL A 348 -22.53 7.56 -10.36
N ARG A 349 -23.41 8.54 -10.15
CA ARG A 349 -24.60 8.72 -10.96
C ARG A 349 -24.25 9.21 -12.37
N PHE A 350 -23.32 10.15 -12.47
CA PHE A 350 -22.86 10.71 -13.74
C PHE A 350 -22.26 9.62 -14.65
N GLU A 351 -21.40 8.75 -14.12
CA GLU A 351 -20.84 7.60 -14.83
C GLU A 351 -21.96 6.71 -15.43
N LYS A 352 -23.03 6.44 -14.67
CA LYS A 352 -24.13 5.59 -15.12
C LYS A 352 -25.01 6.24 -16.20
N GLU A 353 -25.28 7.53 -16.06
CA GLU A 353 -26.16 8.27 -16.96
C GLU A 353 -25.42 8.76 -18.23
N TYR A 354 -24.10 9.03 -18.11
CA TYR A 354 -23.28 9.60 -19.18
C TYR A 354 -21.93 8.89 -19.32
N PRO A 355 -21.87 7.56 -19.57
CA PRO A 355 -20.63 6.78 -19.54
C PRO A 355 -19.58 7.27 -20.55
N ASP A 356 -20.00 7.77 -21.73
CA ASP A 356 -19.10 8.29 -22.77
C ASP A 356 -18.51 9.67 -22.42
N ARG A 357 -18.99 10.31 -21.36
CA ARG A 357 -18.55 11.62 -20.87
C ARG A 357 -17.90 11.56 -19.48
N TYR A 358 -17.67 10.35 -18.98
CA TYR A 358 -17.01 10.08 -17.70
C TYR A 358 -15.63 9.50 -17.89
N PHE A 359 -14.63 10.04 -17.19
CA PHE A 359 -13.23 9.60 -17.28
C PHE A 359 -12.63 9.46 -15.87
N ASP A 360 -12.29 8.25 -15.48
CA ASP A 360 -11.45 7.99 -14.32
C ASP A 360 -10.00 7.80 -14.81
N VAL A 361 -9.12 8.66 -14.35
CA VAL A 361 -7.71 8.70 -14.77
C VAL A 361 -6.76 8.04 -13.78
N ALA A 362 -7.28 7.23 -12.85
CA ALA A 362 -6.54 6.72 -11.69
C ALA A 362 -5.99 7.86 -10.81
N ILE A 363 -5.01 7.60 -9.93
CA ILE A 363 -4.45 8.66 -9.05
C ILE A 363 -3.44 9.48 -9.87
N ALA A 364 -3.95 10.37 -10.72
CA ALA A 364 -3.15 11.13 -11.69
C ALA A 364 -3.71 12.56 -11.88
N GLU A 365 -3.67 13.37 -10.84
CA GLU A 365 -4.27 14.72 -10.82
C GLU A 365 -3.67 15.65 -11.88
N GLN A 366 -2.35 15.62 -12.08
CA GLN A 366 -1.66 16.41 -13.09
C GLN A 366 -2.14 16.07 -14.50
N HIS A 367 -2.30 14.75 -14.76
CA HIS A 367 -2.86 14.26 -16.01
C HIS A 367 -4.32 14.66 -16.17
N ALA A 368 -5.14 14.57 -15.12
CA ALA A 368 -6.54 14.97 -15.15
C ALA A 368 -6.72 16.43 -15.60
N VAL A 369 -5.93 17.35 -15.04
CA VAL A 369 -5.98 18.79 -15.39
C VAL A 369 -5.51 19.00 -16.83
N THR A 370 -4.41 18.37 -17.24
CA THR A 370 -3.88 18.51 -18.62
C THR A 370 -4.82 17.90 -19.65
N LEU A 371 -5.42 16.74 -19.34
CA LEU A 371 -6.42 16.08 -20.17
C LEU A 371 -7.65 16.99 -20.36
N ALA A 372 -8.17 17.56 -19.26
CA ALA A 372 -9.30 18.50 -19.32
C ALA A 372 -8.98 19.73 -20.18
N ALA A 373 -7.76 20.29 -20.05
CA ALA A 373 -7.32 21.41 -20.88
C ALA A 373 -7.25 21.02 -22.36
N GLY A 374 -6.74 19.83 -22.69
CA GLY A 374 -6.72 19.32 -24.05
C GLY A 374 -8.11 19.13 -24.64
N MET A 375 -9.03 18.57 -23.86
CA MET A 375 -10.45 18.41 -24.27
C MET A 375 -11.14 19.74 -24.49
N ALA A 376 -10.78 20.79 -23.72
CA ALA A 376 -11.34 22.13 -23.88
C ALA A 376 -10.79 22.87 -25.14
N CYS A 377 -9.65 22.43 -25.68
CA CYS A 377 -9.05 23.00 -26.90
C CYS A 377 -9.53 22.31 -28.18
N GLY A 378 -10.03 21.08 -28.10
CA GLY A 378 -10.52 20.28 -29.23
C GLY A 378 -12.00 20.44 -29.44
#